data_c94853930da48c94d9178ae77a7c3877
#
_entry.id   c94853930da48c94d9178ae77a7c3877
#
_cell.length_a   1.000
_cell.length_b   1.000
_cell.length_c   1.000
_cell.angle_alpha   90.00
_cell.angle_beta   90.00
_cell.angle_gamma   90.00
#
_symmetry.space_group_name_H-M   'P 1'
#
loop_
_entity.id
_entity.type
_entity.pdbx_description
1 polymer ?
#
loop_
_entity_poly.entity_id
_entity_poly.type
_entity_poly.pdbx_seq_one_letter_code
_entity_poly.pdbx_strand_id
1 'polypeptide(L)'
;AKVSYFGSSFGAYITLLYLSQHPEKDGKAFLRSAAVNMHVIFENPTEAEAFAMAQQGHLIINYGTPLKLTQKFVEDLKEHDLFELYKPGASNVMMIHGSEDETIDYEKAIDFAEKFDITLITVEGGDHRLSSDGMPEAVVMTAMDFYLND
;
A
#
# COMPACT_ATOMS: atom_id res chain seq x y z
N ALA A 1 -14.93 21.55 1.86
CA ALA A 1 -13.61 21.48 1.19
C ALA A 1 -13.36 20.05 0.76
N LYS A 2 -12.92 19.84 -0.48
CA LYS A 2 -12.47 18.50 -0.93
C LYS A 2 -11.11 18.21 -0.31
N VAL A 3 -10.94 16.99 0.17
CA VAL A 3 -9.68 16.48 0.74
C VAL A 3 -9.04 15.56 -0.27
N SER A 4 -7.75 15.76 -0.55
CA SER A 4 -6.95 14.85 -1.35
C SER A 4 -6.02 14.05 -0.43
N TYR A 5 -5.76 12.80 -0.81
CA TYR A 5 -4.99 11.84 -0.03
C TYR A 5 -3.73 11.44 -0.80
N PHE A 6 -2.61 11.39 -0.12
CA PHE A 6 -1.40 10.76 -0.61
C PHE A 6 -1.00 9.63 0.34
N GLY A 7 -0.96 8.41 -0.16
CA GLY A 7 -0.56 7.24 0.61
C GLY A 7 0.67 6.57 -0.02
N SER A 8 1.60 6.10 0.82
CA SER A 8 2.77 5.36 0.36
C SER A 8 2.92 4.07 1.15
N SER A 9 3.13 2.94 0.45
CA SER A 9 3.34 1.63 1.07
C SER A 9 2.21 1.28 2.04
N PHE A 10 2.50 1.08 3.33
CA PHE A 10 1.48 0.87 4.37
C PHE A 10 0.49 2.05 4.48
N GLY A 11 0.95 3.29 4.27
CA GLY A 11 0.07 4.46 4.23
C GLY A 11 -0.97 4.40 3.10
N ALA A 12 -0.64 3.79 1.97
CA ALA A 12 -1.59 3.53 0.89
C ALA A 12 -2.64 2.48 1.29
N TYR A 13 -2.24 1.41 1.98
CA TYR A 13 -3.15 0.43 2.58
C TYR A 13 -4.16 1.10 3.52
N ILE A 14 -3.67 1.93 4.45
CA ILE A 14 -4.53 2.67 5.39
C ILE A 14 -5.48 3.62 4.64
N THR A 15 -5.02 4.28 3.59
CA THR A 15 -5.86 5.17 2.77
C THR A 15 -7.01 4.39 2.11
N LEU A 16 -6.70 3.24 1.48
CA LEU A 16 -7.72 2.39 0.85
C LEU A 16 -8.73 1.85 1.88
N LEU A 17 -8.25 1.41 3.04
CA LEU A 17 -9.11 0.94 4.11
C LEU A 17 -10.03 2.06 4.62
N TYR A 18 -9.50 3.26 4.81
CA TYR A 18 -10.29 4.42 5.20
C TYR A 18 -11.36 4.77 4.17
N LEU A 19 -11.00 4.85 2.89
CA LEU A 19 -11.94 5.16 1.81
C LEU A 19 -13.03 4.10 1.64
N SER A 20 -12.69 2.83 1.88
CA SER A 20 -13.67 1.72 1.89
C SER A 20 -14.71 1.86 3.00
N GLN A 21 -14.30 2.37 4.18
CA GLN A 21 -15.18 2.62 5.31
C GLN A 21 -15.96 3.94 5.20
N HIS A 22 -15.52 4.82 4.31
CA HIS A 22 -16.09 6.15 4.08
C HIS A 22 -16.38 6.41 2.60
N PRO A 23 -17.30 5.64 2.00
CA PRO A 23 -17.58 5.70 0.55
C PRO A 23 -18.17 7.06 0.11
N GLU A 24 -18.66 7.86 1.04
CA GLU A 24 -19.17 9.22 0.80
C GLU A 24 -18.07 10.27 0.61
N LYS A 25 -16.82 9.96 0.95
CA LYS A 25 -15.69 10.89 0.77
C LYS A 25 -15.43 11.09 -0.71
N ASP A 26 -15.58 12.30 -1.17
CA ASP A 26 -15.22 12.70 -2.53
C ASP A 26 -13.85 13.40 -2.51
N GLY A 27 -12.99 13.01 -3.42
CA GLY A 27 -11.64 13.56 -3.50
C GLY A 27 -10.75 12.72 -4.38
N LYS A 28 -9.47 12.99 -4.34
CA LYS A 28 -8.48 12.24 -5.11
C LYS A 28 -7.49 11.57 -4.17
N ALA A 29 -7.21 10.29 -4.39
CA ALA A 29 -6.23 9.53 -3.65
C ALA A 29 -5.13 9.02 -4.59
N PHE A 30 -3.91 9.49 -4.42
CA PHE A 30 -2.74 9.03 -5.15
C PHE A 30 -1.92 8.12 -4.26
N LEU A 31 -1.69 6.88 -4.72
CA LEU A 31 -1.12 5.81 -3.91
C LEU A 31 0.19 5.31 -4.54
N ARG A 32 1.29 5.44 -3.82
CA ARG A 32 2.61 4.98 -4.24
C ARG A 32 2.97 3.65 -3.59
N SER A 33 3.36 2.66 -4.41
CA SER A 33 3.81 1.34 -3.95
C SER A 33 2.87 0.74 -2.91
N ALA A 34 1.57 0.70 -3.25
CA ALA A 34 0.51 0.38 -2.30
C ALA A 34 0.60 -1.07 -1.80
N ALA A 35 0.65 -1.25 -0.48
CA ALA A 35 0.69 -2.55 0.18
C ALA A 35 -0.70 -3.20 0.21
N VAL A 36 -1.29 -3.48 -0.96
CA VAL A 36 -2.67 -3.97 -1.11
C VAL A 36 -2.92 -5.34 -0.49
N ASN A 37 -1.87 -6.16 -0.35
CA ASN A 37 -1.91 -7.49 0.26
C ASN A 37 -1.08 -7.55 1.55
N MET A 38 -1.22 -6.55 2.41
CA MET A 38 -0.35 -6.33 3.58
C MET A 38 -0.22 -7.56 4.50
N HIS A 39 -1.26 -8.38 4.65
CA HIS A 39 -1.23 -9.57 5.49
C HIS A 39 -0.26 -10.63 4.97
N VAL A 40 -0.10 -10.78 3.65
CA VAL A 40 0.75 -11.81 3.01
C VAL A 40 2.22 -11.63 3.38
N ILE A 41 2.67 -10.41 3.64
CA ILE A 41 4.06 -10.11 4.04
C ILE A 41 4.47 -10.90 5.30
N PHE A 42 3.50 -11.24 6.15
CA PHE A 42 3.72 -11.92 7.43
C PHE A 42 3.23 -13.36 7.47
N GLU A 43 2.79 -13.93 6.35
CA GLU A 43 2.25 -15.31 6.29
C GLU A 43 3.31 -16.38 6.36
N ASN A 44 4.53 -16.09 5.94
CA ASN A 44 5.63 -17.05 5.88
C ASN A 44 6.83 -16.57 6.74
N PRO A 45 6.69 -16.51 8.06
CA PRO A 45 7.78 -16.13 8.93
C PRO A 45 8.92 -17.17 8.85
N THR A 46 10.14 -16.73 8.97
CA THR A 46 11.29 -17.62 9.20
C THR A 46 11.12 -18.39 10.52
N GLU A 47 11.82 -19.49 10.71
CA GLU A 47 11.79 -20.26 11.96
C GLU A 47 12.14 -19.40 13.18
N ALA A 48 13.11 -18.48 13.04
CA ALA A 48 13.52 -17.57 14.10
C ALA A 48 12.42 -16.55 14.44
N GLU A 49 11.74 -16.01 13.43
CA GLU A 49 10.62 -15.08 13.62
C GLU A 49 9.41 -15.77 14.24
N ALA A 50 9.07 -16.98 13.77
CA ALA A 50 8.00 -17.78 14.34
C ALA A 50 8.29 -18.12 15.81
N PHE A 51 9.53 -18.51 16.14
CA PHE A 51 9.96 -18.77 17.50
C PHE A 51 9.88 -17.50 18.38
N ALA A 52 10.39 -16.37 17.92
CA ALA A 52 10.34 -15.10 18.65
C ALA A 52 8.89 -14.66 18.91
N MET A 53 8.01 -14.78 17.89
CA MET A 53 6.60 -14.48 18.03
C MET A 53 5.93 -15.37 19.08
N ALA A 54 6.20 -16.69 19.05
CA ALA A 54 5.63 -17.63 20.02
C ALA A 54 6.12 -17.39 21.46
N GLN A 55 7.39 -16.99 21.64
CA GLN A 55 7.97 -16.78 22.98
C GLN A 55 7.65 -15.40 23.57
N GLN A 56 7.62 -14.36 22.75
CA GLN A 56 7.55 -12.96 23.19
C GLN A 56 6.24 -12.28 22.79
N GLY A 57 5.44 -12.90 21.93
CA GLY A 57 4.21 -12.32 21.35
C GLY A 57 4.46 -11.17 20.38
N HIS A 58 5.71 -10.96 19.96
CA HIS A 58 6.06 -9.90 19.02
C HIS A 58 7.40 -10.14 18.32
N LEU A 59 7.60 -9.44 17.22
CA LEU A 59 8.88 -9.28 16.52
C LEU A 59 9.33 -7.82 16.59
N ILE A 60 10.63 -7.60 16.50
CA ILE A 60 11.19 -6.28 16.22
C ILE A 60 11.64 -6.28 14.76
N ILE A 61 10.98 -5.47 13.96
CA ILE A 61 11.35 -5.22 12.55
C ILE A 61 12.02 -3.85 12.45
N ASN A 62 12.99 -3.73 11.55
CA ASN A 62 13.76 -2.49 11.42
C ASN A 62 13.62 -1.91 10.00
N TYR A 63 12.89 -0.80 9.91
CA TYR A 63 12.78 0.04 8.71
C TYR A 63 13.45 1.42 8.93
N GLY A 64 14.68 1.41 9.45
CA GLY A 64 15.39 2.62 9.89
C GLY A 64 15.05 3.03 11.32
N THR A 65 13.88 2.66 11.81
CA THR A 65 13.46 2.76 13.21
C THR A 65 12.92 1.40 13.64
N PRO A 66 13.30 0.90 14.84
CA PRO A 66 12.77 -0.37 15.34
C PRO A 66 11.25 -0.26 15.55
N LEU A 67 10.49 -1.17 14.93
CA LEU A 67 9.05 -1.29 15.09
C LEU A 67 8.71 -2.62 15.76
N LYS A 68 7.78 -2.56 16.71
CA LYS A 68 7.27 -3.75 17.39
C LYS A 68 6.05 -4.28 16.63
N LEU A 69 6.22 -5.42 15.97
CA LEU A 69 5.17 -6.14 15.29
C LEU A 69 4.57 -7.18 16.24
N THR A 70 3.31 -7.02 16.65
CA THR A 70 2.63 -7.94 17.54
C THR A 70 1.84 -8.99 16.75
N GLN A 71 1.61 -10.16 17.36
CA GLN A 71 0.74 -11.18 16.77
C GLN A 71 -0.67 -10.63 16.51
N LYS A 72 -1.21 -9.86 17.46
CA LYS A 72 -2.52 -9.23 17.31
C LYS A 72 -2.59 -8.33 16.06
N PHE A 73 -1.53 -7.58 15.77
CA PHE A 73 -1.49 -6.75 14.56
C PHE A 73 -1.48 -7.60 13.29
N VAL A 74 -0.75 -8.71 13.27
CA VAL A 74 -0.74 -9.64 12.12
C VAL A 74 -2.12 -10.27 11.91
N GLU A 75 -2.79 -10.64 12.99
CA GLU A 75 -4.16 -11.17 12.94
C GLU A 75 -5.15 -10.12 12.43
N ASP A 76 -5.04 -8.88 12.91
CA ASP A 76 -5.86 -7.74 12.46
C ASP A 76 -5.69 -7.46 10.95
N LEU A 77 -4.46 -7.55 10.44
CA LEU A 77 -4.21 -7.41 9.00
C LEU A 77 -4.94 -8.48 8.16
N LYS A 78 -5.05 -9.71 8.67
CA LYS A 78 -5.78 -10.78 7.98
C LYS A 78 -7.29 -10.53 7.97
N GLU A 79 -7.82 -9.95 9.05
CA GLU A 79 -9.22 -9.54 9.13
C GLU A 79 -9.54 -8.33 8.24
N HIS A 80 -8.50 -7.56 7.85
CA HIS A 80 -8.62 -6.37 7.03
C HIS A 80 -7.95 -6.53 5.65
N ASP A 81 -8.19 -7.67 5.00
CA ASP A 81 -7.75 -7.91 3.62
C ASP A 81 -8.49 -6.99 2.65
N LEU A 82 -7.76 -6.12 1.96
CA LEU A 82 -8.33 -5.18 1.01
C LEU A 82 -8.94 -5.85 -0.23
N PHE A 83 -8.45 -7.02 -0.63
CA PHE A 83 -9.06 -7.74 -1.75
C PHE A 83 -10.50 -8.17 -1.45
N GLU A 84 -10.83 -8.37 -0.17
CA GLU A 84 -12.17 -8.73 0.29
C GLU A 84 -12.99 -7.52 0.73
N LEU A 85 -12.34 -6.54 1.38
CA LEU A 85 -13.05 -5.46 2.05
C LEU A 85 -13.16 -4.17 1.23
N TYR A 86 -12.22 -3.92 0.30
CA TYR A 86 -12.24 -2.66 -0.44
C TYR A 86 -13.49 -2.56 -1.32
N LYS A 87 -14.15 -1.41 -1.21
CA LYS A 87 -15.30 -1.03 -2.04
C LYS A 87 -15.04 0.36 -2.60
N PRO A 88 -15.00 0.51 -3.93
CA PRO A 88 -14.93 1.82 -4.55
C PRO A 88 -16.06 2.72 -4.09
N GLY A 89 -15.73 3.95 -3.71
CA GLY A 89 -16.66 4.99 -3.30
C GLY A 89 -16.62 6.20 -4.23
N ALA A 90 -16.91 7.38 -3.70
CA ALA A 90 -16.93 8.64 -4.46
C ALA A 90 -15.53 9.19 -4.78
N SER A 91 -14.47 8.69 -4.09
CA SER A 91 -13.10 9.14 -4.34
C SER A 91 -12.53 8.54 -5.63
N ASN A 92 -11.83 9.39 -6.41
CA ASN A 92 -11.02 8.94 -7.53
C ASN A 92 -9.66 8.47 -7.01
N VAL A 93 -9.29 7.23 -7.33
CA VAL A 93 -8.05 6.59 -6.86
C VAL A 93 -7.13 6.32 -8.04
N MET A 94 -5.84 6.67 -7.90
CA MET A 94 -4.77 6.33 -8.83
C MET A 94 -3.61 5.69 -8.08
N MET A 95 -3.00 4.68 -8.67
CA MET A 95 -1.82 3.99 -8.12
C MET A 95 -0.61 4.20 -9.03
N ILE A 96 0.59 4.27 -8.43
CA ILE A 96 1.88 4.20 -9.11
C ILE A 96 2.75 3.15 -8.41
N HIS A 97 3.41 2.27 -9.19
CA HIS A 97 4.17 1.16 -8.63
C HIS A 97 5.39 0.83 -9.50
N GLY A 98 6.48 0.45 -8.87
CA GLY A 98 7.69 0.01 -9.56
C GLY A 98 7.58 -1.45 -9.98
N SER A 99 7.99 -1.76 -11.22
CA SER A 99 7.93 -3.13 -11.75
C SER A 99 8.92 -4.10 -11.08
N GLU A 100 9.94 -3.57 -10.39
CA GLU A 100 10.95 -4.35 -9.65
C GLU A 100 10.86 -4.12 -8.14
N ASP A 101 9.65 -3.87 -7.62
CA ASP A 101 9.41 -3.72 -6.19
C ASP A 101 9.56 -5.08 -5.48
N GLU A 102 10.67 -5.25 -4.75
CA GLU A 102 10.96 -6.47 -4.00
C GLU A 102 10.27 -6.53 -2.61
N THR A 103 9.63 -5.44 -2.19
CA THR A 103 8.98 -5.35 -0.89
C THR A 103 7.49 -5.62 -0.99
N ILE A 104 6.83 -5.01 -1.97
CA ILE A 104 5.41 -5.19 -2.27
C ILE A 104 5.28 -5.73 -3.69
N ASP A 105 4.73 -6.91 -3.80
CA ASP A 105 4.57 -7.63 -5.05
C ASP A 105 3.79 -6.80 -6.09
N TYR A 106 4.47 -6.45 -7.18
CA TYR A 106 3.93 -5.67 -8.28
C TYR A 106 2.73 -6.36 -8.95
N GLU A 107 2.77 -7.69 -9.11
CA GLU A 107 1.65 -8.46 -9.67
C GLU A 107 0.39 -8.31 -8.82
N LYS A 108 0.53 -8.21 -7.49
CA LYS A 108 -0.62 -7.96 -6.61
C LYS A 108 -1.17 -6.54 -6.76
N ALA A 109 -0.34 -5.57 -7.08
CA ALA A 109 -0.80 -4.22 -7.39
C ALA A 109 -1.60 -4.21 -8.70
N ILE A 110 -1.18 -4.98 -9.72
CA ILE A 110 -1.92 -5.17 -10.98
C ILE A 110 -3.27 -5.84 -10.70
N ASP A 111 -3.26 -7.00 -10.03
CA ASP A 111 -4.47 -7.75 -9.68
C ASP A 111 -5.51 -6.86 -8.97
N PHE A 112 -5.05 -6.04 -8.04
CA PHE A 112 -5.90 -5.13 -7.27
C PHE A 112 -6.47 -4.01 -8.16
N ALA A 113 -5.62 -3.38 -8.96
CA ALA A 113 -6.03 -2.31 -9.86
C ALA A 113 -7.06 -2.79 -10.89
N GLU A 114 -6.85 -3.98 -11.46
CA GLU A 114 -7.80 -4.61 -12.40
C GLU A 114 -9.12 -4.97 -11.71
N LYS A 115 -9.06 -5.59 -10.52
CA LYS A 115 -10.27 -5.99 -9.78
C LYS A 115 -11.20 -4.81 -9.47
N PHE A 116 -10.63 -3.64 -9.18
CA PHE A 116 -11.39 -2.48 -8.71
C PHE A 116 -11.43 -1.32 -9.71
N ASP A 117 -11.00 -1.53 -10.95
CA ASP A 117 -10.98 -0.54 -12.03
C ASP A 117 -10.22 0.74 -11.63
N ILE A 118 -9.02 0.55 -11.03
CA ILE A 118 -8.13 1.63 -10.60
C ILE A 118 -7.04 1.82 -11.65
N THR A 119 -6.75 3.06 -12.02
CA THR A 119 -5.61 3.37 -12.90
C THR A 119 -4.31 3.09 -12.16
N LEU A 120 -3.48 2.20 -12.73
CA LEU A 120 -2.14 1.89 -12.25
C LEU A 120 -1.09 2.39 -13.26
N ILE A 121 -0.19 3.24 -12.79
CA ILE A 121 0.97 3.70 -13.54
C ILE A 121 2.17 2.84 -13.14
N THR A 122 2.77 2.18 -14.12
CA THR A 122 3.98 1.39 -13.91
C THR A 122 5.23 2.26 -14.11
N VAL A 123 6.16 2.16 -13.15
CA VAL A 123 7.52 2.70 -13.30
C VAL A 123 8.46 1.53 -13.60
N GLU A 124 8.84 1.40 -14.85
CA GLU A 124 9.71 0.32 -15.30
C GLU A 124 11.07 0.34 -14.59
N GLY A 125 11.50 -0.81 -14.07
CA GLY A 125 12.72 -0.93 -13.27
C GLY A 125 12.67 -0.24 -11.91
N GLY A 126 11.50 0.24 -11.50
CA GLY A 126 11.32 0.92 -10.22
C GLY A 126 11.31 -0.04 -9.05
N ASP A 127 12.08 0.30 -8.02
CA ASP A 127 12.08 -0.37 -6.71
C ASP A 127 10.90 0.10 -5.83
N HIS A 128 10.81 -0.43 -4.61
CA HIS A 128 9.76 -0.04 -3.66
C HIS A 128 9.73 1.46 -3.35
N ARG A 129 10.88 2.10 -3.32
CA ARG A 129 11.00 3.53 -2.95
C ARG A 129 10.81 4.46 -4.13
N LEU A 130 10.98 3.97 -5.37
CA LEU A 130 11.01 4.79 -6.59
C LEU A 130 12.00 5.94 -6.43
N SER A 131 13.22 5.61 -5.96
CA SER A 131 14.21 6.59 -5.54
C SER A 131 15.39 6.74 -6.51
N SER A 132 15.45 5.94 -7.58
CA SER A 132 16.46 6.08 -8.62
C SER A 132 16.28 7.36 -9.45
N ASP A 133 17.32 7.77 -10.16
CA ASP A 133 17.37 9.03 -10.93
C ASP A 133 16.13 9.21 -11.83
N GLY A 134 15.43 10.31 -11.64
CA GLY A 134 14.23 10.68 -12.39
C GLY A 134 12.92 10.06 -11.88
N MET A 135 12.96 9.02 -11.04
CA MET A 135 11.74 8.38 -10.52
C MET A 135 11.00 9.25 -9.51
N PRO A 136 11.66 9.90 -8.53
CA PRO A 136 10.96 10.81 -7.63
C PRO A 136 10.24 11.94 -8.36
N GLU A 137 10.87 12.52 -9.37
CA GLU A 137 10.29 13.57 -10.21
C GLU A 137 9.08 13.03 -10.98
N ALA A 138 9.17 11.84 -11.55
CA ALA A 138 8.07 11.20 -12.27
C ALA A 138 6.86 10.96 -11.33
N VAL A 139 7.10 10.49 -10.10
CA VAL A 139 6.04 10.32 -9.10
C VAL A 139 5.36 11.65 -8.78
N VAL A 140 6.16 12.70 -8.52
CA VAL A 140 5.62 14.04 -8.20
C VAL A 140 4.83 14.61 -9.37
N MET A 141 5.37 14.53 -10.60
CA MET A 141 4.69 15.04 -11.80
C MET A 141 3.36 14.30 -12.05
N THR A 142 3.35 12.99 -11.94
CA THR A 142 2.13 12.17 -12.09
C THR A 142 1.10 12.52 -11.01
N ALA A 143 1.52 12.67 -9.76
CA ALA A 143 0.63 13.07 -8.67
C ALA A 143 0.04 14.47 -8.89
N MET A 144 0.88 15.43 -9.31
CA MET A 144 0.43 16.80 -9.60
C MET A 144 -0.58 16.82 -10.74
N ASP A 145 -0.28 16.10 -11.83
CA ASP A 145 -1.21 15.99 -12.96
C ASP A 145 -2.55 15.41 -12.52
N PHE A 146 -2.52 14.32 -11.75
CA PHE A 146 -3.71 13.70 -11.21
C PHE A 146 -4.53 14.62 -10.30
N TYR A 147 -3.87 15.40 -9.42
CA TYR A 147 -4.60 16.28 -8.50
C TYR A 147 -5.15 17.53 -9.17
N LEU A 148 -4.47 18.09 -10.16
CA LEU A 148 -4.81 19.38 -10.77
C LEU A 148 -5.75 19.27 -11.96
N ASN A 149 -5.77 18.12 -12.64
CA ASN A 149 -6.64 17.89 -13.79
C ASN A 149 -7.88 17.08 -13.39
N ASP A 150 -9.04 17.44 -13.90
CA ASP A 150 -10.31 16.71 -13.67
C ASP A 150 -10.40 15.43 -14.51
#